data_1ac93138587a62040bfc04c4f444fe1e
#
_entry.id   1ac93138587a62040bfc04c4f444fe1e
#
_cell.length_a   1.000
_cell.length_b   1.000
_cell.length_c   1.000
_cell.angle_alpha   90.00
_cell.angle_beta   90.00
_cell.angle_gamma   90.00
#
_symmetry.space_group_name_H-M   'P 1'
#
loop_
_entity.id
_entity.type
_entity.pdbx_description
1 polymer ?
#
loop_
_entity_poly.entity_id
_entity_poly.type
_entity_poly.pdbx_seq_one_letter_code
_entity_poly.pdbx_strand_id
1 'polypeptide(L)'
;MATAFETPGATGLPGDLLSPRQLLRLLASAGPNAQEAPAVIIDLRSRRRYRRSHVPGSHNIPSGWLISGELPDGDLILVGESTRHSATTIDHLQAQGHARRLRHLAGGFEAWQHQDLPVAGRQGKGWLQGFRGIPWLRPARLLRPASPQEA
;
A
#
# COMPACT_ATOMS: atom_id res chain seq x y z
N MET A 1 -24.13 26.41 -22.48
CA MET A 1 -24.48 25.03 -22.07
C MET A 1 -23.36 24.47 -21.25
N ALA A 2 -23.52 24.43 -19.97
CA ALA A 2 -22.55 23.84 -19.08
C ALA A 2 -22.70 22.32 -19.16
N THR A 3 -21.79 21.67 -19.84
CA THR A 3 -21.59 20.24 -19.66
C THR A 3 -21.02 20.07 -18.28
N ALA A 4 -21.87 19.62 -17.36
CA ALA A 4 -21.43 19.16 -16.10
C ALA A 4 -20.44 18.01 -16.37
N PHE A 5 -19.17 18.27 -16.13
CA PHE A 5 -18.19 17.22 -15.94
C PHE A 5 -18.57 16.54 -14.63
N GLU A 6 -19.49 15.62 -14.70
CA GLU A 6 -19.62 14.63 -13.66
C GLU A 6 -18.34 13.81 -13.66
N THR A 7 -17.47 14.10 -12.75
CA THR A 7 -16.38 13.21 -12.40
C THR A 7 -17.01 11.94 -11.87
N PRO A 8 -16.96 10.82 -12.60
CA PRO A 8 -17.55 9.59 -12.10
C PRO A 8 -16.77 9.15 -10.87
N GLY A 9 -17.44 9.08 -9.73
CA GLY A 9 -16.96 8.40 -8.56
C GLY A 9 -16.30 9.23 -7.48
N ALA A 10 -16.78 10.44 -7.23
CA ALA A 10 -16.51 11.08 -5.94
C ALA A 10 -17.31 10.36 -4.85
N THR A 11 -16.85 9.21 -4.43
CA THR A 11 -17.34 8.53 -3.21
C THR A 11 -16.81 9.21 -1.95
N GLY A 12 -16.56 10.51 -1.99
CA GLY A 12 -16.17 11.30 -0.84
C GLY A 12 -14.86 10.88 -0.15
N LEU A 13 -14.14 9.92 -0.70
CA LEU A 13 -12.86 9.45 -0.19
C LEU A 13 -11.74 9.91 -1.12
N PRO A 14 -10.67 10.51 -0.59
CA PRO A 14 -9.54 10.93 -1.40
C PRO A 14 -8.76 9.73 -1.94
N GLY A 15 -8.27 9.87 -3.16
CA GLY A 15 -7.45 8.85 -3.83
C GLY A 15 -8.25 7.74 -4.50
N ASP A 16 -7.57 6.96 -5.32
CA ASP A 16 -8.15 5.83 -6.04
C ASP A 16 -8.23 4.59 -5.13
N LEU A 17 -9.41 4.02 -4.96
CA LEU A 17 -9.62 2.78 -4.22
C LEU A 17 -9.25 1.56 -5.08
N LEU A 18 -8.54 0.64 -4.47
CA LEU A 18 -8.29 -0.70 -5.01
C LEU A 18 -9.00 -1.74 -4.13
N SER A 19 -9.72 -2.65 -4.74
CA SER A 19 -10.20 -3.82 -3.99
C SER A 19 -9.03 -4.73 -3.62
N PRO A 20 -9.15 -5.57 -2.57
CA PRO A 20 -8.12 -6.54 -2.24
C PRO A 20 -7.72 -7.44 -3.41
N ARG A 21 -8.67 -7.87 -4.21
CA ARG A 21 -8.40 -8.68 -5.41
C ARG A 21 -7.68 -7.92 -6.52
N GLN A 22 -7.99 -6.64 -6.70
CA GLN A 22 -7.24 -5.79 -7.64
C GLN A 22 -5.79 -5.62 -7.20
N LEU A 23 -5.55 -5.38 -5.91
CA LEU A 23 -4.20 -5.30 -5.38
C LEU A 23 -3.45 -6.63 -5.54
N LEU A 24 -4.11 -7.75 -5.27
CA LEU A 24 -3.52 -9.08 -5.50
C LEU A 24 -3.11 -9.27 -6.97
N ARG A 25 -3.93 -8.86 -7.93
CA ARG A 25 -3.59 -8.93 -9.36
C ARG A 25 -2.41 -8.06 -9.71
N LEU A 26 -2.31 -6.86 -9.14
CA LEU A 26 -1.15 -5.99 -9.34
C LEU A 26 0.13 -6.64 -8.80
N LEU A 27 0.07 -7.25 -7.63
CA LEU A 27 1.19 -8.01 -7.07
C LEU A 27 1.61 -9.17 -7.95
N ALA A 28 0.64 -9.89 -8.52
CA ALA A 28 0.89 -11.04 -9.39
C ALA A 28 1.44 -10.62 -10.76
N SER A 29 1.08 -9.46 -11.27
CA SER A 29 1.50 -8.94 -12.58
C SER A 29 2.81 -8.18 -12.56
N ALA A 30 3.27 -7.76 -11.39
CA ALA A 30 4.55 -7.06 -11.22
C ALA A 30 5.73 -8.03 -11.41
N GLY A 31 6.07 -8.33 -12.66
CA GLY A 31 7.19 -9.18 -13.03
C GLY A 31 8.50 -8.39 -13.18
N PRO A 32 9.63 -9.10 -13.27
CA PRO A 32 10.93 -8.46 -13.48
C PRO A 32 11.03 -7.69 -14.81
N ASN A 33 10.09 -7.90 -15.71
CA ASN A 33 9.99 -7.23 -17.01
C ASN A 33 8.85 -6.18 -17.06
N ALA A 34 8.27 -5.82 -15.92
CA ALA A 34 7.28 -4.76 -15.88
C ALA A 34 7.94 -3.45 -16.34
N GLN A 35 7.46 -2.92 -17.46
CA GLN A 35 8.00 -1.68 -18.04
C GLN A 35 7.64 -0.43 -17.23
N GLU A 36 6.73 -0.57 -16.29
CA GLU A 36 6.37 0.49 -15.37
C GLU A 36 7.04 0.24 -14.01
N ALA A 37 7.57 1.29 -13.41
CA ALA A 37 8.06 1.21 -12.05
C ALA A 37 6.93 0.66 -11.16
N PRO A 38 7.17 -0.44 -10.45
CA PRO A 38 6.13 -1.02 -9.62
C PRO A 38 5.70 -0.02 -8.57
N ALA A 39 4.40 0.10 -8.36
CA ALA A 39 3.87 0.92 -7.28
C ALA A 39 4.41 0.40 -5.93
N VAL A 40 4.78 1.31 -5.06
CA VAL A 40 5.26 0.98 -3.72
C VAL A 40 4.06 0.84 -2.79
N ILE A 41 3.94 -0.32 -2.15
CA ILE A 41 2.88 -0.59 -1.18
C ILE A 41 3.36 -0.21 0.21
N ILE A 42 2.66 0.71 0.84
CA ILE A 42 2.98 1.24 2.16
C ILE A 42 1.91 0.80 3.16
N ASP A 43 2.32 0.07 4.17
CA ASP A 43 1.47 -0.27 5.31
C ASP A 43 1.57 0.84 6.37
N LEU A 44 0.46 1.51 6.61
CA LEU A 44 0.36 2.67 7.50
C LEU A 44 0.14 2.30 8.97
N ARG A 45 -0.06 1.02 9.25
CA ARG A 45 -0.35 0.54 10.59
C ARG A 45 0.87 0.58 11.50
N SER A 46 0.65 0.37 12.79
CA SER A 46 1.74 0.26 13.74
C SER A 46 2.70 -0.88 13.35
N ARG A 47 3.97 -0.71 13.70
CA ARG A 47 5.01 -1.72 13.48
C ARG A 47 4.66 -3.07 14.07
N ARG A 48 4.01 -3.09 15.23
CA ARG A 48 3.57 -4.33 15.89
C ARG A 48 2.57 -5.11 15.04
N ARG A 49 1.57 -4.43 14.48
CA ARG A 49 0.55 -5.04 13.61
C ARG A 49 1.17 -5.52 12.31
N TYR A 50 1.99 -4.70 11.69
CA TYR A 50 2.72 -5.06 10.48
C TYR A 50 3.56 -6.33 10.68
N ARG A 51 4.32 -6.43 11.75
CA ARG A 51 5.14 -7.61 12.02
C ARG A 51 4.33 -8.88 12.22
N ARG A 52 3.12 -8.75 12.73
CA ARG A 52 2.22 -9.89 12.92
C ARG A 52 1.76 -10.45 11.58
N SER A 53 1.22 -9.62 10.74
CA SER A 53 0.80 -9.96 9.39
C SER A 53 0.63 -8.69 8.55
N HIS A 54 1.00 -8.76 7.29
CA HIS A 54 0.90 -7.65 6.34
C HIS A 54 0.74 -8.16 4.91
N VAL A 55 0.35 -7.28 4.01
CA VAL A 55 0.31 -7.58 2.58
C VAL A 55 1.73 -7.90 2.10
N PRO A 56 1.94 -9.03 1.40
CA PRO A 56 3.26 -9.39 0.90
C PRO A 56 3.86 -8.27 0.03
N GLY A 57 5.13 -7.95 0.25
CA GLY A 57 5.82 -6.89 -0.49
C GLY A 57 5.54 -5.47 -0.02
N SER A 58 4.69 -5.26 0.99
CA SER A 58 4.46 -3.95 1.58
C SER A 58 5.59 -3.53 2.52
N HIS A 59 5.81 -2.21 2.61
CA HIS A 59 6.74 -1.59 3.53
C HIS A 59 5.98 -0.91 4.65
N ASN A 60 6.44 -1.04 5.89
CA ASN A 60 5.80 -0.39 7.00
C ASN A 60 6.35 1.02 7.21
N ILE A 61 5.53 1.99 6.92
CA ILE A 61 5.75 3.39 7.26
C ILE A 61 4.48 3.90 7.93
N PRO A 62 4.44 3.96 9.27
CA PRO A 62 3.28 4.47 9.99
C PRO A 62 2.87 5.85 9.47
N SER A 63 1.57 6.15 9.45
CA SER A 63 1.01 7.33 8.81
C SER A 63 1.67 8.65 9.25
N GLY A 64 1.96 8.79 10.54
CA GLY A 64 2.65 9.98 11.06
C GLY A 64 4.05 10.18 10.48
N TRP A 65 4.78 9.10 10.27
CA TRP A 65 6.11 9.14 9.66
C TRP A 65 6.04 9.46 8.17
N LEU A 66 5.04 8.89 7.48
CA LEU A 66 4.84 9.15 6.05
C LEU A 66 4.48 10.61 5.79
N ILE A 67 3.64 11.21 6.63
CA ILE A 67 3.21 12.60 6.51
C ILE A 67 4.37 13.57 6.80
N SER A 68 5.23 13.26 7.76
CA SER A 68 6.32 14.13 8.20
C SER A 68 7.65 13.89 7.48
N GLY A 69 7.79 12.77 6.77
CA GLY A 69 9.02 12.35 6.12
C GLY A 69 9.03 12.54 4.60
N GLU A 70 10.08 12.05 3.97
CA GLU A 70 10.16 11.95 2.52
C GLU A 70 9.35 10.75 2.03
N LEU A 71 8.60 10.96 0.95
CA LEU A 71 7.88 9.88 0.29
C LEU A 71 8.80 9.06 -0.59
N PRO A 72 8.62 7.74 -0.64
CA PRO A 72 9.26 6.90 -1.64
C PRO A 72 8.93 7.37 -3.07
N ASP A 73 9.83 7.16 -4.00
CA ASP A 73 9.60 7.48 -5.41
C ASP A 73 8.53 6.58 -6.04
N GLY A 74 7.82 7.13 -7.01
CA GLY A 74 6.83 6.41 -7.80
C GLY A 74 5.41 6.49 -7.23
N ASP A 75 4.53 5.71 -7.80
CA ASP A 75 3.14 5.57 -7.35
C ASP A 75 3.08 4.86 -6.01
N LEU A 76 2.20 5.32 -5.13
CA LEU A 76 2.02 4.74 -3.81
C LEU A 76 0.66 4.07 -3.69
N ILE A 77 0.65 2.90 -3.06
CA ILE A 77 -0.56 2.21 -2.63
C ILE A 77 -0.53 2.11 -1.11
N LEU A 78 -1.48 2.77 -0.46
CA LEU A 78 -1.53 2.84 1.00
C LEU A 78 -2.45 1.76 1.55
N VAL A 79 -2.00 1.07 2.57
CA VAL A 79 -2.76 0.07 3.31
C VAL A 79 -2.92 0.53 4.74
N GLY A 80 -4.12 0.96 5.10
CA GLY A 80 -4.47 1.30 6.48
C GLY A 80 -5.12 0.12 7.21
N GLU A 81 -5.58 0.34 8.41
CA GLU A 81 -6.43 -0.61 9.13
C GLU A 81 -7.80 -0.69 8.49
N SER A 82 -8.29 0.45 8.00
CA SER A 82 -9.56 0.64 7.30
C SER A 82 -9.36 1.60 6.13
N THR A 83 -10.36 1.70 5.28
CA THR A 83 -10.39 2.72 4.21
C THR A 83 -10.23 4.14 4.76
N ARG A 84 -10.87 4.43 5.88
CA ARG A 84 -10.81 5.75 6.50
C ARG A 84 -9.40 6.13 6.95
N HIS A 85 -8.65 5.19 7.50
CA HIS A 85 -7.29 5.43 7.93
C HIS A 85 -6.40 5.87 6.77
N SER A 86 -6.44 5.16 5.67
CA SER A 86 -5.65 5.51 4.47
C SER A 86 -6.16 6.78 3.78
N ALA A 87 -7.48 6.99 3.73
CA ALA A 87 -8.07 8.19 3.17
C ALA A 87 -7.61 9.46 3.91
N THR A 88 -7.62 9.44 5.24
CA THR A 88 -7.12 10.55 6.05
C THR A 88 -5.65 10.84 5.78
N THR A 89 -4.84 9.81 5.62
CA THR A 89 -3.42 9.98 5.28
C THR A 89 -3.25 10.60 3.89
N ILE A 90 -4.02 10.17 2.91
CA ILE A 90 -4.02 10.74 1.56
C ILE A 90 -4.40 12.22 1.59
N ASP A 91 -5.43 12.59 2.36
CA ASP A 91 -5.83 13.98 2.53
C ASP A 91 -4.67 14.86 3.02
N HIS A 92 -3.94 14.40 4.02
CA HIS A 92 -2.78 15.12 4.53
C HIS A 92 -1.67 15.24 3.48
N LEU A 93 -1.39 14.18 2.73
CA LEU A 93 -0.38 14.21 1.69
C LEU A 93 -0.76 15.15 0.54
N GLN A 94 -2.02 15.15 0.13
CA GLN A 94 -2.50 16.06 -0.92
C GLN A 94 -2.50 17.52 -0.45
N ALA A 95 -2.83 17.77 0.80
CA ALA A 95 -2.74 19.12 1.39
C ALA A 95 -1.30 19.64 1.46
N GLN A 96 -0.32 18.76 1.51
CA GLN A 96 1.11 19.10 1.42
C GLN A 96 1.60 19.33 -0.02
N GLY A 97 0.73 19.21 -1.02
CA GLY A 97 1.04 19.47 -2.41
C GLY A 97 1.70 18.31 -3.17
N HIS A 98 1.62 17.09 -2.64
CA HIS A 98 2.11 15.92 -3.39
C HIS A 98 1.23 15.63 -4.61
N ALA A 99 1.83 15.71 -5.79
CA ALA A 99 1.15 15.50 -7.08
C ALA A 99 1.19 14.06 -7.58
N ARG A 100 1.67 13.11 -6.77
CA ARG A 100 1.76 11.70 -7.18
C ARG A 100 0.40 11.03 -7.19
N ARG A 101 0.32 9.96 -7.96
CA ARG A 101 -0.81 9.07 -7.90
C ARG A 101 -0.80 8.32 -6.57
N LEU A 102 -1.83 8.57 -5.76
CA LEU A 102 -2.05 7.91 -4.50
C LEU A 102 -3.27 7.01 -4.63
N ARG A 103 -3.08 5.73 -4.35
CA ARG A 103 -4.14 4.72 -4.30
C ARG A 103 -4.17 4.12 -2.92
N HIS A 104 -5.28 3.50 -2.54
CA HIS A 104 -5.37 2.83 -1.26
C HIS A 104 -6.27 1.61 -1.29
N LEU A 105 -6.03 0.69 -0.36
CA LEU A 105 -6.76 -0.56 -0.24
C LEU A 105 -8.14 -0.33 0.37
N ALA A 106 -9.19 -0.67 -0.36
CA ALA A 106 -10.56 -0.62 0.13
C ALA A 106 -10.76 -1.59 1.30
N GLY A 107 -11.30 -1.10 2.40
CA GLY A 107 -11.48 -1.87 3.63
C GLY A 107 -10.20 -2.09 4.43
N GLY A 108 -9.07 -1.61 3.97
CA GLY A 108 -7.78 -1.75 4.62
C GLY A 108 -7.32 -3.21 4.77
N PHE A 109 -6.37 -3.42 5.66
CA PHE A 109 -5.83 -4.76 5.90
C PHE A 109 -6.86 -5.73 6.45
N GLU A 110 -7.87 -5.25 7.17
CA GLU A 110 -8.96 -6.08 7.65
C GLU A 110 -9.70 -6.76 6.50
N ALA A 111 -10.05 -6.02 5.44
CA ALA A 111 -10.69 -6.61 4.25
C ALA A 111 -9.78 -7.61 3.53
N TRP A 112 -8.48 -7.36 3.50
CA TRP A 112 -7.50 -8.30 2.96
C TRP A 112 -7.53 -9.64 3.70
N GLN A 113 -7.54 -9.60 5.04
CA GLN A 113 -7.62 -10.80 5.88
C GLN A 113 -8.95 -11.53 5.73
N HIS A 114 -10.08 -10.80 5.69
CA HIS A 114 -11.41 -11.39 5.55
C HIS A 114 -11.61 -12.16 4.25
N GLN A 115 -10.83 -11.84 3.23
CA GLN A 115 -10.87 -12.54 1.94
C GLN A 115 -9.85 -13.69 1.85
N ASP A 116 -9.21 -14.06 2.97
CA ASP A 116 -8.20 -15.11 3.06
C ASP A 116 -7.07 -14.97 2.02
N LEU A 117 -6.70 -13.73 1.73
CA LEU A 117 -5.62 -13.44 0.81
C LEU A 117 -4.25 -13.67 1.47
N PRO A 118 -3.19 -13.92 0.69
CA PRO A 118 -1.87 -14.19 1.24
C PRO A 118 -1.37 -13.08 2.15
N VAL A 119 -0.79 -13.45 3.28
CA VAL A 119 -0.16 -12.52 4.22
C VAL A 119 1.27 -12.94 4.52
N ALA A 120 2.14 -11.96 4.69
CA ALA A 120 3.49 -12.14 5.20
C ALA A 120 3.55 -11.76 6.70
N GLY A 121 4.65 -12.05 7.37
CA GLY A 121 4.84 -11.78 8.79
C GLY A 121 4.82 -13.04 9.64
N ARG A 122 4.76 -12.88 10.97
CA ARG A 122 4.85 -14.01 11.92
C ARG A 122 3.69 -14.99 11.81
N GLN A 123 2.51 -14.51 11.44
CA GLN A 123 1.31 -15.34 11.25
C GLN A 123 1.13 -15.81 9.82
N GLY A 124 1.98 -15.38 8.91
CA GLY A 124 1.92 -15.69 7.49
C GLY A 124 2.45 -17.07 7.14
N LYS A 125 2.19 -18.08 7.95
CA LYS A 125 2.59 -19.45 7.64
C LYS A 125 1.89 -19.94 6.38
N GLY A 126 2.66 -20.21 5.33
CA GLY A 126 2.15 -20.86 4.12
C GLY A 126 1.96 -19.95 2.90
N TRP A 127 2.11 -18.65 3.01
CA TRP A 127 1.97 -17.77 1.85
C TRP A 127 3.02 -18.08 0.75
N LEU A 128 4.21 -18.53 1.14
CA LEU A 128 5.26 -18.97 0.23
C LEU A 128 4.84 -20.17 -0.62
N GLN A 129 3.94 -21.01 -0.14
CA GLN A 129 3.46 -22.17 -0.87
C GLN A 129 2.46 -21.82 -1.98
N GLY A 130 1.64 -20.80 -1.76
CA GLY A 130 0.70 -20.28 -2.75
C GLY A 130 1.34 -19.46 -3.86
N PHE A 131 2.54 -18.95 -3.63
CA PHE A 131 3.27 -18.07 -4.55
C PHE A 131 4.57 -18.65 -5.08
N ARG A 132 4.74 -19.95 -5.08
CA ARG A 132 5.94 -20.62 -5.62
C ARG A 132 6.29 -20.24 -7.06
N GLY A 133 5.36 -19.65 -7.79
CA GLY A 133 5.57 -19.15 -9.14
C GLY A 133 5.91 -17.66 -9.26
N ILE A 134 6.06 -16.94 -8.17
CA ILE A 134 6.33 -15.50 -8.20
C ILE A 134 7.68 -15.20 -7.51
N PRO A 135 8.82 -15.40 -8.22
CA PRO A 135 10.15 -15.31 -7.61
C PRO A 135 10.53 -13.94 -7.09
N TRP A 136 9.85 -12.88 -7.53
CA TRP A 136 10.12 -11.50 -7.13
C TRP A 136 9.27 -11.03 -5.94
N LEU A 137 8.30 -11.82 -5.50
CA LEU A 137 7.62 -11.58 -4.24
C LEU A 137 8.54 -11.95 -3.06
N ARG A 138 9.79 -11.59 -3.19
CA ARG A 138 10.72 -11.67 -2.08
C ARG A 138 10.19 -10.75 -0.98
N PRO A 139 10.21 -11.20 0.28
CA PRO A 139 9.98 -10.27 1.37
C PRO A 139 10.89 -9.07 1.13
N ALA A 140 10.28 -7.90 1.11
CA ALA A 140 10.99 -6.68 0.83
C ALA A 140 12.26 -6.64 1.69
N ARG A 141 13.39 -6.97 1.11
CA ARG A 141 14.66 -6.56 1.66
C ARG A 141 14.71 -5.06 1.49
N LEU A 142 13.97 -4.44 2.43
CA LEU A 142 14.42 -3.22 3.04
C LEU A 142 14.86 -2.13 2.07
N LEU A 143 13.97 -1.24 1.81
CA LEU A 143 14.36 0.10 2.19
C LEU A 143 14.62 0.03 3.73
N ARG A 144 15.85 -0.18 4.12
CA ARG A 144 16.27 0.19 5.46
C ARG A 144 15.81 1.63 5.62
N PRO A 145 15.00 1.97 6.63
CA PRO A 145 14.99 3.34 7.04
C PRO A 145 16.47 3.70 7.18
N ALA A 146 16.89 4.77 6.54
CA ALA A 146 18.21 5.29 6.77
C ALA A 146 18.36 5.29 8.28
N SER A 147 19.27 4.47 8.77
CA SER A 147 19.56 4.45 10.19
C SER A 147 19.79 5.90 10.56
N PRO A 148 19.14 6.43 11.60
CA PRO A 148 19.57 7.71 12.10
C PRO A 148 21.07 7.53 12.30
N GLN A 149 21.84 8.24 11.51
CA GLN A 149 23.25 8.27 11.73
C GLN A 149 23.40 8.82 13.12
N GLU A 150 23.81 7.96 14.01
CA GLU A 150 24.36 8.41 15.27
C GLU A 150 25.53 9.29 14.92
N ALA A 151 25.28 10.58 15.06
CA ALA A 151 26.34 11.56 15.05
C ALA A 151 27.19 11.35 16.32
#